data_0af0b2f0f39756d7f321ac4895180192
#
_entry.id   0af0b2f0f39756d7f321ac4895180192
#
_cell.length_a   1.000
_cell.length_b   1.000
_cell.length_c   1.000
_cell.angle_alpha   90.00
_cell.angle_beta   90.00
_cell.angle_gamma   90.00
#
_symmetry.space_group_name_H-M   'P 1'
#
loop_
_entity.id
_entity.type
_entity.pdbx_description
1 polymer ?
#
loop_
_entity_poly.entity_id
_entity_poly.type
_entity_poly.pdbx_seq_one_letter_code
_entity_poly.pdbx_strand_id
1 'polypeptide(L)'
;MRGFPRRGFIFWPVGTGDSTTIVVDQKEGVILQIDLRHMECASEKDDPHAPIIDFLKQELPKVDGKPYLPVFVLTHPDKDHCQGFPRLLKEVTIGELWFSPRIFREYHKDLCDDASAFKKEAMRRVKKTIGNKGKVGPGDRVHIIGYDDLLKEEEFQGFPKEQLTVPGNSIAELDGRDYADRFRAFVHAPFKDDSAGERNDTSLAFQIALRDGEVVGSAVLLGDHCYPTVKRIFDRTTDKRNLAWNVFLTPHHCSKGVMYWCDEGEEEETLRQDILDAIEAAASDPGYIIASSEPIPKSNEAGDNPPHAIAKKRYEEIAPNGFVCTQEHGGKDHPNPIIFEVTAQGFQYWGTQVSKAAGLTALAKAIEQARGGAEPPSDRVGFGGTP
;
A
#
# COMPACT_ATOMS: atom_id res chain seq x y z
N MET A 1 21.00 12.02 4.63
CA MET A 1 20.19 11.04 5.39
C MET A 1 19.08 10.60 4.46
N ARG A 2 18.86 9.30 4.25
CA ARG A 2 17.79 8.80 3.38
C ARG A 2 16.44 9.14 4.00
N GLY A 3 15.45 9.52 3.19
CA GLY A 3 14.12 9.94 3.65
C GLY A 3 13.21 8.82 4.18
N PHE A 4 13.63 7.55 4.12
CA PHE A 4 12.88 6.42 4.64
C PHE A 4 13.14 6.19 6.14
N PRO A 5 12.15 5.66 6.92
CA PRO A 5 12.40 5.12 8.24
C PRO A 5 13.37 3.94 8.15
N ARG A 6 14.03 3.59 9.23
CA ARG A 6 14.91 2.41 9.26
C ARG A 6 14.14 1.13 8.93
N ARG A 7 12.95 1.01 9.49
CA ARG A 7 11.96 -0.05 9.24
C ARG A 7 10.59 0.53 9.53
N GLY A 8 9.62 0.37 8.62
CA GLY A 8 8.31 0.98 8.87
C GLY A 8 7.40 1.04 7.66
N PHE A 9 6.37 1.86 7.80
CA PHE A 9 5.30 2.03 6.83
C PHE A 9 5.18 3.50 6.45
N ILE A 10 4.98 3.78 5.16
CA ILE A 10 4.75 5.12 4.63
C ILE A 10 3.48 5.08 3.79
N PHE A 11 2.51 5.90 4.15
CA PHE A 11 1.28 6.11 3.39
C PHE A 11 1.34 7.47 2.71
N TRP A 12 1.25 7.44 1.38
CA TRP A 12 1.49 8.63 0.58
C TRP A 12 0.20 9.42 0.32
N PRO A 13 0.25 10.76 0.35
CA PRO A 13 -0.88 11.61 -0.05
C PRO A 13 -0.97 11.63 -1.59
N VAL A 14 -1.78 10.75 -2.14
CA VAL A 14 -1.96 10.57 -3.59
C VAL A 14 -3.39 10.87 -4.05
N GLY A 15 -4.21 11.46 -3.17
CA GLY A 15 -5.64 11.60 -3.38
C GLY A 15 -6.39 10.29 -3.14
N THR A 16 -7.56 10.10 -3.76
CA THR A 16 -8.32 8.84 -3.68
C THR A 16 -7.63 7.78 -4.53
N GLY A 17 -6.95 6.85 -3.88
CA GLY A 17 -6.13 5.80 -4.46
C GLY A 17 -5.04 5.36 -3.48
N ASP A 18 -4.38 4.23 -3.73
CA ASP A 18 -3.40 3.70 -2.80
C ASP A 18 -1.97 3.84 -3.30
N SER A 19 -1.11 4.14 -2.37
CA SER A 19 0.33 4.05 -2.55
C SER A 19 0.99 3.93 -1.18
N THR A 20 1.50 2.75 -0.87
CA THR A 20 2.10 2.43 0.42
C THR A 20 3.50 1.87 0.23
N THR A 21 4.48 2.48 0.90
CA THR A 21 5.86 1.98 0.91
C THR A 21 6.15 1.27 2.23
N ILE A 22 6.60 0.02 2.16
CA ILE A 22 7.04 -0.77 3.31
C ILE A 22 8.56 -0.82 3.30
N VAL A 23 9.18 -0.29 4.34
CA VAL A 23 10.64 -0.35 4.52
C VAL A 23 10.94 -1.50 5.48
N VAL A 24 11.43 -2.61 4.96
CA VAL A 24 11.82 -3.77 5.77
C VAL A 24 13.20 -3.56 6.37
N ASP A 25 14.12 -3.05 5.57
CA ASP A 25 15.44 -2.65 6.04
C ASP A 25 16.01 -1.54 5.13
N GLN A 26 16.06 -0.32 5.64
CA GLN A 26 16.60 0.83 4.89
C GLN A 26 18.08 0.65 4.55
N LYS A 27 18.85 0.10 5.49
CA LYS A 27 20.30 -0.04 5.32
C LYS A 27 20.65 -1.03 4.21
N GLU A 28 19.89 -2.13 4.12
CA GLU A 28 20.05 -3.15 3.07
C GLU A 28 19.27 -2.76 1.79
N GLY A 29 18.45 -1.71 1.84
CA GLY A 29 17.64 -1.27 0.73
C GLY A 29 16.46 -2.19 0.42
N VAL A 30 15.96 -2.93 1.42
CA VAL A 30 14.84 -3.86 1.27
C VAL A 30 13.53 -3.12 1.44
N ILE A 31 12.89 -2.85 0.32
CA ILE A 31 11.71 -1.98 0.22
C ILE A 31 10.68 -2.65 -0.68
N LEU A 32 9.41 -2.57 -0.25
CA LEU A 32 8.26 -2.92 -1.08
C LEU A 32 7.45 -1.66 -1.36
N GLN A 33 6.96 -1.53 -2.56
CA GLN A 33 5.93 -0.58 -2.93
C GLN A 33 4.64 -1.35 -3.21
N ILE A 34 3.58 -1.08 -2.43
CA ILE A 34 2.24 -1.64 -2.63
C ILE A 34 1.39 -0.57 -3.27
N ASP A 35 0.90 -0.85 -4.45
CA ASP A 35 0.17 0.04 -5.33
C ASP A 35 0.94 1.33 -5.68
N LEU A 36 0.48 1.99 -6.72
CA LEU A 36 1.06 3.24 -7.19
C LEU A 36 -0.02 4.12 -7.80
N ARG A 37 -0.21 5.30 -7.22
CA ARG A 37 -0.90 6.37 -7.89
C ARG A 37 0.04 7.56 -8.04
N HIS A 38 0.61 7.70 -9.22
CA HIS A 38 1.45 8.82 -9.60
C HIS A 38 0.80 9.58 -10.75
N MET A 39 0.14 10.69 -10.44
CA MET A 39 -0.46 11.56 -11.44
C MET A 39 0.62 12.38 -12.14
N GLU A 40 0.43 12.70 -13.42
CA GLU A 40 1.39 13.50 -14.18
C GLU A 40 1.66 14.87 -13.54
N CYS A 41 0.60 15.50 -12.99
CA CYS A 41 0.70 16.77 -12.29
C CYS A 41 1.44 16.70 -10.94
N ALA A 42 1.57 15.52 -10.34
CA ALA A 42 2.21 15.36 -9.02
C ALA A 42 3.67 15.84 -8.96
N SER A 43 4.36 15.93 -10.12
CA SER A 43 5.71 16.50 -10.22
C SER A 43 5.71 18.04 -10.34
N GLU A 44 4.54 18.69 -10.45
CA GLU A 44 4.43 20.14 -10.49
C GLU A 44 4.55 20.74 -9.09
N LYS A 45 5.13 21.97 -9.00
CA LYS A 45 5.48 22.58 -7.73
C LYS A 45 4.31 22.79 -6.76
N ASP A 46 3.15 23.14 -7.30
CA ASP A 46 1.98 23.52 -6.51
C ASP A 46 0.93 22.40 -6.43
N ASP A 47 1.25 21.19 -6.95
CA ASP A 47 0.35 20.04 -6.86
C ASP A 47 0.40 19.42 -5.44
N PRO A 48 -0.75 19.14 -4.82
CA PRO A 48 -0.80 18.60 -3.46
C PRO A 48 -0.46 17.10 -3.38
N HIS A 49 -0.40 16.39 -4.51
CA HIS A 49 -0.16 14.95 -4.51
C HIS A 49 1.34 14.62 -4.49
N ALA A 50 1.70 13.56 -3.80
CA ALA A 50 3.09 13.15 -3.69
C ALA A 50 3.67 12.64 -5.03
N PRO A 51 4.83 13.16 -5.48
CA PRO A 51 5.51 12.69 -6.68
C PRO A 51 6.32 11.41 -6.38
N ILE A 52 5.62 10.30 -6.15
CA ILE A 52 6.20 9.06 -5.62
C ILE A 52 7.34 8.51 -6.47
N ILE A 53 7.17 8.48 -7.80
CA ILE A 53 8.23 7.96 -8.68
C ILE A 53 9.49 8.78 -8.55
N ASP A 54 9.39 10.09 -8.48
CA ASP A 54 10.54 10.98 -8.35
C ASP A 54 11.21 10.80 -6.99
N PHE A 55 10.42 10.63 -5.93
CA PHE A 55 10.92 10.28 -4.61
C PHE A 55 11.63 8.91 -4.60
N LEU A 56 11.02 7.87 -5.13
CA LEU A 56 11.62 6.54 -5.22
C LEU A 56 12.94 6.57 -6.01
N LYS A 57 13.00 7.29 -7.12
CA LYS A 57 14.25 7.45 -7.89
C LYS A 57 15.39 8.06 -7.08
N GLN A 58 15.07 8.96 -6.19
CA GLN A 58 16.05 9.68 -5.38
C GLN A 58 16.51 8.84 -4.20
N GLU A 59 15.59 8.15 -3.53
CA GLU A 59 15.82 7.48 -2.24
C GLU A 59 16.20 5.99 -2.36
N LEU A 60 15.81 5.32 -3.44
CA LEU A 60 16.13 3.91 -3.63
C LEU A 60 17.64 3.69 -3.83
N PRO A 61 18.18 2.58 -3.31
CA PRO A 61 19.57 2.20 -3.62
C PRO A 61 19.73 1.98 -5.12
N LYS A 62 20.91 2.24 -5.62
CA LYS A 62 21.23 2.03 -7.04
C LYS A 62 21.97 0.71 -7.23
N VAL A 63 21.47 -0.08 -8.19
CA VAL A 63 22.13 -1.29 -8.68
C VAL A 63 22.43 -1.04 -10.17
N ASP A 64 23.67 -1.22 -10.58
CA ASP A 64 24.15 -0.93 -11.95
C ASP A 64 23.78 0.49 -12.43
N GLY A 65 23.82 1.45 -11.50
CA GLY A 65 23.55 2.87 -11.78
C GLY A 65 22.07 3.26 -11.86
N LYS A 66 21.13 2.31 -11.79
CA LYS A 66 19.69 2.53 -11.82
C LYS A 66 19.07 2.32 -10.43
N PRO A 67 18.09 3.15 -10.01
CA PRO A 67 17.34 2.91 -8.78
C PRO A 67 16.73 1.51 -8.78
N TYR A 68 16.77 0.83 -7.63
CA TYR A 68 16.34 -0.55 -7.50
C TYR A 68 15.27 -0.71 -6.43
N LEU A 69 14.09 -1.18 -6.83
CA LEU A 69 12.97 -1.52 -5.98
C LEU A 69 12.85 -3.05 -5.89
N PRO A 70 13.16 -3.67 -4.74
CA PRO A 70 13.09 -5.13 -4.60
C PRO A 70 11.74 -5.72 -4.97
N VAL A 71 10.63 -5.15 -4.47
CA VAL A 71 9.28 -5.69 -4.75
C VAL A 71 8.29 -4.57 -5.06
N PHE A 72 7.53 -4.77 -6.13
CA PHE A 72 6.32 -4.00 -6.42
C PHE A 72 5.10 -4.92 -6.37
N VAL A 73 4.08 -4.51 -5.62
CA VAL A 73 2.83 -5.25 -5.41
C VAL A 73 1.70 -4.48 -6.06
N LEU A 74 0.92 -5.12 -6.93
CA LEU A 74 -0.34 -4.59 -7.41
C LEU A 74 -1.50 -5.34 -6.75
N THR A 75 -2.31 -4.64 -5.95
CA THR A 75 -3.45 -5.27 -5.27
C THR A 75 -4.53 -5.67 -6.25
N HIS A 76 -4.92 -4.77 -7.13
CA HIS A 76 -5.87 -5.00 -8.23
C HIS A 76 -5.66 -4.00 -9.38
N PRO A 77 -6.16 -4.27 -10.61
CA PRO A 77 -5.78 -3.52 -11.80
C PRO A 77 -6.59 -2.24 -12.06
N ASP A 78 -7.04 -1.53 -11.01
CA ASP A 78 -7.70 -0.26 -11.18
C ASP A 78 -6.70 0.89 -11.28
N LYS A 79 -7.12 1.98 -11.95
CA LYS A 79 -6.23 3.06 -12.33
C LYS A 79 -5.56 3.73 -11.13
N ASP A 80 -6.29 3.91 -10.06
CA ASP A 80 -5.84 4.56 -8.83
C ASP A 80 -4.91 3.67 -7.96
N HIS A 81 -4.64 2.43 -8.42
CA HIS A 81 -3.67 1.51 -7.84
C HIS A 81 -2.45 1.22 -8.74
N CYS A 82 -2.49 1.62 -10.02
CA CYS A 82 -1.39 1.36 -10.94
C CYS A 82 -0.95 2.57 -11.78
N GLN A 83 -1.55 3.76 -11.56
CA GLN A 83 -1.26 4.94 -12.36
C GLN A 83 0.21 5.37 -12.25
N GLY A 84 0.88 5.45 -13.40
CA GLY A 84 2.31 5.76 -13.51
C GLY A 84 3.22 4.53 -13.60
N PHE A 85 2.68 3.30 -13.59
CA PHE A 85 3.48 2.08 -13.66
C PHE A 85 4.45 2.02 -14.87
N PRO A 86 4.07 2.40 -16.09
CA PRO A 86 5.00 2.44 -17.22
C PRO A 86 6.20 3.36 -16.98
N ARG A 87 5.99 4.52 -16.34
CA ARG A 87 7.07 5.43 -15.97
C ARG A 87 7.96 4.80 -14.89
N LEU A 88 7.36 4.20 -13.85
CA LEU A 88 8.12 3.50 -12.82
C LEU A 88 9.00 2.40 -13.43
N LEU A 89 8.45 1.53 -14.28
CA LEU A 89 9.18 0.45 -14.92
C LEU A 89 10.34 0.94 -15.80
N LYS A 90 10.17 2.08 -16.46
CA LYS A 90 11.23 2.72 -17.26
C LYS A 90 12.36 3.29 -16.39
N GLU A 91 12.03 3.92 -15.26
CA GLU A 91 12.94 4.72 -14.47
C GLU A 91 13.57 3.96 -13.30
N VAL A 92 12.93 2.88 -12.84
CA VAL A 92 13.34 2.06 -11.71
C VAL A 92 13.45 0.59 -12.16
N THR A 93 14.49 -0.10 -11.68
CA THR A 93 14.55 -1.57 -11.84
C THR A 93 13.72 -2.19 -10.73
N ILE A 94 12.69 -2.97 -11.09
CA ILE A 94 11.85 -3.70 -10.14
C ILE A 94 12.32 -5.15 -10.10
N GLY A 95 12.79 -5.62 -8.94
CA GLY A 95 13.30 -6.98 -8.76
C GLY A 95 12.22 -8.03 -8.97
N GLU A 96 11.11 -7.93 -8.25
CA GLU A 96 10.02 -8.89 -8.24
C GLU A 96 8.65 -8.18 -8.33
N LEU A 97 7.69 -8.80 -9.03
CA LEU A 97 6.29 -8.36 -9.09
C LEU A 97 5.39 -9.31 -8.31
N TRP A 98 4.54 -8.77 -7.44
CA TRP A 98 3.47 -9.51 -6.78
C TRP A 98 2.10 -9.04 -7.30
N PHE A 99 1.22 -9.98 -7.58
CA PHE A 99 -0.11 -9.66 -8.12
C PHE A 99 -1.09 -10.84 -7.97
N SER A 100 -2.39 -10.53 -8.04
CA SER A 100 -3.42 -11.56 -8.09
C SER A 100 -3.61 -12.11 -9.51
N PRO A 101 -4.10 -13.36 -9.69
CA PRO A 101 -4.42 -13.92 -11.01
C PRO A 101 -5.43 -13.10 -11.81
N ARG A 102 -6.18 -12.21 -11.16
CA ARG A 102 -7.20 -11.36 -11.80
C ARG A 102 -6.65 -10.56 -12.97
N ILE A 103 -5.41 -10.05 -12.87
CA ILE A 103 -4.79 -9.26 -13.94
C ILE A 103 -4.78 -9.98 -15.30
N PHE A 104 -4.73 -11.31 -15.32
CA PHE A 104 -4.74 -12.09 -16.56
C PHE A 104 -6.14 -12.39 -17.09
N ARG A 105 -7.15 -12.30 -16.24
CA ARG A 105 -8.56 -12.60 -16.56
C ARG A 105 -9.37 -11.39 -17.00
N GLU A 106 -8.77 -10.20 -16.92
CA GLU A 106 -9.39 -8.98 -17.45
C GLU A 106 -9.27 -8.90 -18.98
N TYR A 107 -10.35 -8.48 -19.62
CA TYR A 107 -10.32 -8.14 -21.04
C TYR A 107 -9.49 -6.87 -21.25
N HIS A 108 -8.69 -6.83 -22.33
CA HIS A 108 -7.83 -5.68 -22.64
C HIS A 108 -8.56 -4.35 -22.70
N LYS A 109 -9.79 -4.35 -23.25
CA LYS A 109 -10.64 -3.15 -23.38
C LYS A 109 -11.11 -2.58 -22.03
N ASP A 110 -11.07 -3.39 -20.96
CA ASP A 110 -11.57 -3.00 -19.66
C ASP A 110 -10.44 -2.53 -18.72
N LEU A 111 -9.19 -2.63 -19.18
CA LEU A 111 -8.02 -2.15 -18.45
C LEU A 111 -7.60 -0.77 -18.93
N CYS A 112 -7.20 0.11 -18.00
CA CYS A 112 -6.48 1.33 -18.36
C CYS A 112 -5.09 1.01 -18.94
N ASP A 113 -4.44 2.01 -19.55
CA ASP A 113 -3.12 1.82 -20.18
C ASP A 113 -2.06 1.34 -19.18
N ASP A 114 -2.08 1.87 -17.96
CA ASP A 114 -1.12 1.50 -16.90
C ASP A 114 -1.30 0.04 -16.47
N ALA A 115 -2.56 -0.39 -16.25
CA ALA A 115 -2.87 -1.78 -15.94
C ALA A 115 -2.54 -2.74 -17.10
N SER A 116 -2.77 -2.30 -18.34
CA SER A 116 -2.40 -3.05 -19.54
C SER A 116 -0.88 -3.22 -19.65
N ALA A 117 -0.12 -2.20 -19.32
CA ALA A 117 1.35 -2.27 -19.27
C ALA A 117 1.83 -3.22 -18.17
N PHE A 118 1.18 -3.17 -16.97
CA PHE A 118 1.47 -4.11 -15.90
C PHE A 118 1.19 -5.55 -16.32
N LYS A 119 0.01 -5.83 -16.88
CA LYS A 119 -0.37 -7.15 -17.40
C LYS A 119 0.66 -7.71 -18.38
N LYS A 120 1.12 -6.86 -19.32
CA LYS A 120 2.14 -7.24 -20.31
C LYS A 120 3.46 -7.62 -19.65
N GLU A 121 3.92 -6.81 -18.68
CA GLU A 121 5.18 -7.08 -17.97
C GLU A 121 5.06 -8.31 -17.06
N ALA A 122 3.96 -8.47 -16.33
CA ALA A 122 3.70 -9.64 -15.50
C ALA A 122 3.71 -10.93 -16.35
N MET A 123 3.02 -10.95 -17.49
CA MET A 123 3.00 -12.10 -18.38
C MET A 123 4.38 -12.39 -19.00
N ARG A 124 5.16 -11.36 -19.34
CA ARG A 124 6.55 -11.53 -19.80
C ARG A 124 7.38 -12.28 -18.77
N ARG A 125 7.27 -11.87 -17.48
CA ARG A 125 8.01 -12.50 -16.38
C ARG A 125 7.51 -13.92 -16.09
N VAL A 126 6.20 -14.17 -16.12
CA VAL A 126 5.62 -15.52 -15.98
C VAL A 126 6.18 -16.46 -17.03
N LYS A 127 6.15 -16.07 -18.31
CA LYS A 127 6.71 -16.88 -19.41
C LYS A 127 8.20 -17.17 -19.22
N LYS A 128 8.96 -16.18 -18.76
CA LYS A 128 10.38 -16.34 -18.48
C LYS A 128 10.64 -17.27 -17.30
N THR A 129 9.83 -17.16 -16.24
CA THR A 129 9.87 -18.06 -15.08
C THR A 129 9.60 -19.53 -15.48
N ILE A 130 8.55 -19.77 -16.26
CA ILE A 130 8.23 -21.11 -16.79
C ILE A 130 9.39 -21.64 -17.63
N GLY A 131 9.85 -20.86 -18.62
CA GLY A 131 10.93 -21.27 -19.53
C GLY A 131 12.25 -21.60 -18.82
N ASN A 132 12.52 -20.96 -17.68
CA ASN A 132 13.71 -21.19 -16.87
C ASN A 132 13.45 -22.09 -15.64
N LYS A 133 12.28 -22.74 -15.54
CA LYS A 133 11.92 -23.64 -14.43
C LYS A 133 12.11 -22.98 -13.06
N GLY A 134 11.62 -21.74 -12.92
CA GLY A 134 11.70 -20.94 -11.71
C GLY A 134 13.05 -20.22 -11.46
N LYS A 135 14.09 -20.54 -12.21
CA LYS A 135 15.44 -19.99 -12.03
C LYS A 135 15.59 -18.66 -12.76
N VAL A 136 15.05 -17.60 -12.21
CA VAL A 136 15.11 -16.23 -12.75
C VAL A 136 15.79 -15.27 -11.77
N GLY A 137 16.46 -14.27 -12.32
CA GLY A 137 17.10 -13.21 -11.53
C GLY A 137 16.20 -12.01 -11.27
N PRO A 138 16.72 -11.00 -10.55
CA PRO A 138 16.05 -9.72 -10.36
C PRO A 138 15.61 -9.11 -11.71
N GLY A 139 14.43 -8.49 -11.73
CA GLY A 139 13.84 -7.95 -12.96
C GLY A 139 13.01 -8.95 -13.78
N ASP A 140 13.06 -10.23 -13.41
CA ASP A 140 12.26 -11.30 -14.04
C ASP A 140 11.44 -12.10 -13.03
N ARG A 141 11.61 -11.85 -11.72
CA ARG A 141 10.87 -12.56 -10.67
C ARG A 141 9.42 -12.14 -10.62
N VAL A 142 8.56 -13.11 -10.29
CA VAL A 142 7.15 -12.89 -10.00
C VAL A 142 6.72 -13.76 -8.83
N HIS A 143 5.74 -13.28 -8.06
CA HIS A 143 5.02 -14.05 -7.06
C HIS A 143 3.52 -13.87 -7.28
N ILE A 144 2.82 -14.96 -7.57
CA ILE A 144 1.37 -14.94 -7.79
C ILE A 144 0.68 -15.19 -6.45
N ILE A 145 -0.29 -14.35 -6.11
CA ILE A 145 -1.00 -14.41 -4.83
C ILE A 145 -2.49 -14.60 -5.09
N GLY A 146 -3.03 -15.72 -4.65
CA GLY A 146 -4.44 -16.01 -4.86
C GLY A 146 -4.75 -17.50 -4.84
N TYR A 147 -5.31 -18.03 -5.90
CA TYR A 147 -5.79 -19.42 -5.98
C TYR A 147 -4.94 -20.24 -6.94
N ASP A 148 -4.78 -21.52 -6.63
CA ASP A 148 -3.90 -22.45 -7.36
C ASP A 148 -4.51 -23.02 -8.65
N ASP A 149 -5.78 -22.75 -8.92
CA ASP A 149 -6.47 -23.16 -10.15
C ASP A 149 -5.82 -22.60 -11.40
N LEU A 150 -5.17 -21.44 -11.26
CA LEU A 150 -4.40 -20.81 -12.34
C LEU A 150 -3.39 -21.78 -12.94
N LEU A 151 -2.78 -22.65 -12.13
CA LEU A 151 -1.77 -23.62 -12.59
C LEU A 151 -2.33 -24.72 -13.49
N LYS A 152 -3.67 -24.82 -13.62
CA LYS A 152 -4.35 -25.75 -14.54
C LYS A 152 -4.55 -25.15 -15.93
N GLU A 153 -4.43 -23.84 -16.07
CA GLU A 153 -4.55 -23.12 -17.33
C GLU A 153 -3.32 -23.36 -18.19
N GLU A 154 -3.51 -23.49 -19.51
CA GLU A 154 -2.44 -23.82 -20.47
C GLU A 154 -1.27 -22.84 -20.39
N GLU A 155 -1.55 -21.54 -20.23
CA GLU A 155 -0.56 -20.48 -20.17
C GLU A 155 0.34 -20.55 -18.92
N PHE A 156 -0.08 -21.25 -17.85
CA PHE A 156 0.62 -21.36 -16.58
C PHE A 156 1.19 -22.77 -16.33
N GLN A 157 1.07 -23.68 -17.29
CA GLN A 157 1.66 -25.01 -17.15
C GLN A 157 3.17 -24.94 -16.97
N GLY A 158 3.66 -25.56 -15.90
CA GLY A 158 5.07 -25.52 -15.52
C GLY A 158 5.50 -24.31 -14.68
N PHE A 159 4.55 -23.44 -14.29
CA PHE A 159 4.85 -22.39 -13.32
C PHE A 159 5.17 -23.00 -11.94
N PRO A 160 6.25 -22.55 -11.26
CA PRO A 160 6.67 -23.11 -9.97
C PRO A 160 5.65 -22.83 -8.87
N LYS A 161 5.24 -23.87 -8.14
CA LYS A 161 4.26 -23.73 -7.06
C LYS A 161 4.76 -22.89 -5.88
N GLU A 162 6.04 -22.90 -5.62
CA GLU A 162 6.70 -22.12 -4.59
C GLU A 162 6.65 -20.59 -4.83
N GLN A 163 6.36 -20.19 -6.08
CA GLN A 163 6.13 -18.78 -6.45
C GLN A 163 4.62 -18.43 -6.53
N LEU A 164 3.79 -19.25 -5.90
CA LEU A 164 2.36 -19.00 -5.74
C LEU A 164 1.98 -19.19 -4.26
N THR A 165 1.33 -18.16 -3.70
CA THR A 165 0.80 -18.21 -2.33
C THR A 165 -0.71 -18.07 -2.33
N VAL A 166 -1.40 -18.97 -1.61
CA VAL A 166 -2.84 -18.91 -1.41
C VAL A 166 -3.18 -18.27 -0.05
N PRO A 167 -4.37 -17.67 0.12
CA PRO A 167 -4.83 -17.13 1.40
C PRO A 167 -4.67 -18.11 2.56
N GLY A 168 -4.37 -17.57 3.75
CA GLY A 168 -4.06 -18.35 4.94
C GLY A 168 -2.56 -18.69 5.10
N ASN A 169 -1.72 -18.34 4.14
CA ASN A 169 -0.27 -18.53 4.19
C ASN A 169 0.47 -17.19 4.28
N SER A 170 1.76 -17.28 4.60
CA SER A 170 2.62 -16.10 4.73
C SER A 170 3.74 -16.12 3.70
N ILE A 171 4.17 -14.93 3.29
CA ILE A 171 5.34 -14.70 2.47
C ILE A 171 6.37 -13.97 3.35
N ALA A 172 7.60 -14.45 3.35
CA ALA A 172 8.73 -13.83 4.03
C ALA A 172 9.94 -13.65 3.11
N GLU A 173 9.92 -14.26 1.94
CA GLU A 173 10.92 -14.09 0.91
C GLU A 173 10.60 -12.86 0.05
N LEU A 174 11.59 -12.00 -0.16
CA LEU A 174 11.50 -10.79 -0.98
C LEU A 174 12.66 -10.80 -1.98
N ASP A 175 12.34 -10.70 -3.26
CA ASP A 175 13.33 -10.67 -4.34
C ASP A 175 14.35 -11.82 -4.23
N GLY A 176 13.86 -13.02 -3.88
CA GLY A 176 14.66 -14.24 -3.76
C GLY A 176 15.56 -14.31 -2.53
N ARG A 177 15.27 -13.54 -1.47
CA ARG A 177 15.97 -13.58 -0.18
C ARG A 177 14.99 -13.73 0.97
N ASP A 178 15.34 -14.56 1.94
CA ASP A 178 14.54 -14.77 3.15
C ASP A 178 14.75 -13.63 4.16
N TYR A 179 13.63 -13.07 4.67
CA TYR A 179 13.56 -12.03 5.68
C TYR A 179 12.62 -12.40 6.83
N ALA A 180 12.37 -13.69 7.07
CA ALA A 180 11.43 -14.18 8.09
C ALA A 180 11.78 -13.69 9.52
N ASP A 181 13.03 -13.30 9.77
CA ASP A 181 13.47 -12.71 11.03
C ASP A 181 12.91 -11.29 11.27
N ARG A 182 12.53 -10.57 10.22
CA ARG A 182 12.14 -9.16 10.29
C ARG A 182 10.91 -8.76 9.48
N PHE A 183 10.39 -9.61 8.59
CA PHE A 183 9.26 -9.36 7.72
C PHE A 183 8.36 -10.58 7.58
N ARG A 184 7.05 -10.33 7.55
CA ARG A 184 6.04 -11.31 7.18
C ARG A 184 4.85 -10.60 6.53
N ALA A 185 4.41 -11.10 5.38
CA ALA A 185 3.14 -10.74 4.76
C ALA A 185 2.19 -11.96 4.89
N PHE A 186 1.19 -11.88 5.77
CA PHE A 186 0.13 -12.88 5.83
C PHE A 186 -0.95 -12.53 4.80
N VAL A 187 -1.28 -13.48 3.94
CA VAL A 187 -2.24 -13.29 2.84
C VAL A 187 -3.65 -13.63 3.31
N HIS A 188 -4.57 -12.66 3.26
CA HIS A 188 -5.98 -12.83 3.60
C HIS A 188 -6.87 -13.10 2.38
N ALA A 189 -6.63 -12.40 1.26
CA ALA A 189 -7.39 -12.46 0.02
C ALA A 189 -6.45 -12.34 -1.20
N PRO A 190 -6.92 -12.66 -2.42
CA PRO A 190 -8.30 -12.92 -2.82
C PRO A 190 -8.75 -14.36 -2.56
N PHE A 191 -10.03 -14.56 -2.34
CA PHE A 191 -10.60 -15.91 -2.26
C PHE A 191 -10.92 -16.45 -3.65
N LYS A 192 -10.86 -17.77 -3.79
CA LYS A 192 -11.13 -18.42 -5.07
C LYS A 192 -12.54 -18.16 -5.59
N ASP A 193 -13.51 -18.13 -4.68
CA ASP A 193 -14.92 -17.92 -5.01
C ASP A 193 -15.19 -16.55 -5.61
N ASP A 194 -14.31 -15.56 -5.36
CA ASP A 194 -14.43 -14.19 -5.87
C ASP A 194 -13.83 -14.03 -7.28
N SER A 195 -13.24 -15.08 -7.82
CA SER A 195 -12.58 -15.04 -9.13
C SER A 195 -13.50 -14.65 -10.30
N ALA A 196 -14.82 -14.80 -10.14
CA ALA A 196 -15.85 -14.38 -11.08
C ALA A 196 -16.54 -13.06 -10.70
N GLY A 197 -16.21 -12.50 -9.54
CA GLY A 197 -16.74 -11.24 -9.02
C GLY A 197 -16.15 -9.99 -9.67
N GLU A 198 -16.42 -8.85 -9.08
CA GLU A 198 -15.84 -7.58 -9.50
C GLU A 198 -14.34 -7.50 -9.20
N ARG A 199 -13.64 -6.49 -9.73
CA ARG A 199 -12.19 -6.34 -9.53
C ARG A 199 -11.83 -6.17 -8.07
N ASN A 200 -12.60 -5.35 -7.36
CA ASN A 200 -12.39 -5.07 -5.96
C ASN A 200 -12.46 -6.35 -5.10
N ASP A 201 -13.36 -7.30 -5.43
CA ASP A 201 -13.48 -8.58 -4.73
C ASP A 201 -12.22 -9.46 -4.83
N THR A 202 -11.37 -9.18 -5.80
CA THR A 202 -10.13 -9.92 -6.04
C THR A 202 -8.86 -9.14 -5.67
N SER A 203 -9.01 -8.05 -4.95
CA SER A 203 -7.88 -7.29 -4.40
C SER A 203 -7.01 -8.18 -3.50
N LEU A 204 -5.71 -7.93 -3.51
CA LEU A 204 -4.83 -8.52 -2.51
C LEU A 204 -5.10 -7.89 -1.14
N ALA A 205 -5.19 -8.73 -0.13
CA ALA A 205 -5.33 -8.28 1.24
C ALA A 205 -4.25 -8.93 2.12
N PHE A 206 -3.60 -8.11 2.95
CA PHE A 206 -2.47 -8.54 3.78
C PHE A 206 -2.55 -8.03 5.21
N GLN A 207 -1.98 -8.81 6.14
CA GLN A 207 -1.34 -8.25 7.30
C GLN A 207 0.18 -8.25 7.04
N ILE A 208 0.79 -7.07 7.06
CA ILE A 208 2.24 -6.91 7.00
C ILE A 208 2.76 -6.72 8.42
N ALA A 209 3.65 -7.61 8.86
CA ALA A 209 4.32 -7.50 10.15
C ALA A 209 5.82 -7.22 9.96
N LEU A 210 6.31 -6.20 10.62
CA LEU A 210 7.73 -5.82 10.69
C LEU A 210 8.24 -6.05 12.11
N ARG A 211 9.42 -6.68 12.25
CA ARG A 211 10.00 -7.02 13.56
C ARG A 211 11.35 -6.33 13.75
N ASP A 212 11.55 -5.75 14.93
CA ASP A 212 12.84 -5.26 15.41
C ASP A 212 13.10 -5.77 16.85
N GLY A 213 13.93 -6.77 17.00
CA GLY A 213 14.06 -7.52 18.25
C GLY A 213 12.74 -8.21 18.63
N GLU A 214 12.24 -7.90 19.82
CA GLU A 214 10.96 -8.43 20.32
C GLU A 214 9.76 -7.59 19.89
N VAL A 215 9.99 -6.38 19.38
CA VAL A 215 8.91 -5.49 18.94
C VAL A 215 8.40 -5.90 17.56
N VAL A 216 7.10 -6.01 17.45
CA VAL A 216 6.39 -6.23 16.18
C VAL A 216 5.46 -5.05 15.92
N GLY A 217 5.62 -4.39 14.78
CA GLY A 217 4.67 -3.43 14.26
C GLY A 217 3.93 -4.03 13.08
N SER A 218 2.61 -3.88 13.01
CA SER A 218 1.79 -4.48 11.96
C SER A 218 0.85 -3.49 11.29
N ALA A 219 0.65 -3.67 9.98
CA ALA A 219 -0.34 -2.97 9.19
C ALA A 219 -1.28 -3.97 8.53
N VAL A 220 -2.59 -3.70 8.58
CA VAL A 220 -3.62 -4.43 7.83
C VAL A 220 -4.02 -3.58 6.63
N LEU A 221 -3.85 -4.15 5.44
CA LEU A 221 -4.08 -3.55 4.14
C LEU A 221 -5.08 -4.45 3.40
N LEU A 222 -6.28 -3.98 3.16
CA LEU A 222 -7.35 -4.82 2.62
C LEU A 222 -7.75 -4.45 1.18
N GLY A 223 -6.97 -3.59 0.49
CA GLY A 223 -7.33 -3.12 -0.85
C GLY A 223 -8.73 -2.52 -0.88
N ASP A 224 -9.47 -2.73 -1.97
CA ASP A 224 -10.78 -2.13 -2.18
C ASP A 224 -11.96 -3.03 -1.82
N HIS A 225 -11.73 -3.97 -0.89
CA HIS A 225 -12.79 -4.88 -0.44
C HIS A 225 -13.94 -4.14 0.26
N CYS A 226 -15.17 -4.57 -0.06
CA CYS A 226 -16.39 -4.18 0.62
C CYS A 226 -16.75 -5.14 1.77
N TYR A 227 -17.81 -4.82 2.52
CA TYR A 227 -18.25 -5.53 3.72
C TYR A 227 -18.26 -7.07 3.60
N PRO A 228 -18.85 -7.69 2.57
CA PRO A 228 -18.91 -9.16 2.52
C PRO A 228 -17.54 -9.83 2.54
N THR A 229 -16.59 -9.28 1.81
CA THR A 229 -15.23 -9.84 1.75
C THR A 229 -14.43 -9.49 2.99
N VAL A 230 -14.53 -8.26 3.50
CA VAL A 230 -13.87 -7.86 4.76
C VAL A 230 -14.37 -8.74 5.91
N LYS A 231 -15.69 -8.91 6.04
CA LYS A 231 -16.27 -9.83 7.05
C LYS A 231 -15.73 -11.25 6.91
N ARG A 232 -15.70 -11.78 5.71
CA ARG A 232 -15.18 -13.13 5.43
C ARG A 232 -13.70 -13.27 5.81
N ILE A 233 -12.88 -12.23 5.61
CA ILE A 233 -11.48 -12.20 6.05
C ILE A 233 -11.41 -12.35 7.58
N PHE A 234 -12.18 -11.54 8.32
CA PHE A 234 -12.20 -11.58 9.78
C PHE A 234 -12.75 -12.90 10.33
N ASP A 235 -13.78 -13.48 9.71
CA ASP A 235 -14.38 -14.74 10.12
C ASP A 235 -13.44 -15.93 9.86
N ARG A 236 -12.81 -16.00 8.69
CA ARG A 236 -11.97 -17.13 8.27
C ARG A 236 -10.56 -17.11 8.87
N THR A 237 -10.08 -15.96 9.34
CA THR A 237 -8.78 -15.87 9.98
C THR A 237 -8.86 -16.43 11.41
N THR A 238 -8.48 -17.68 11.58
CA THR A 238 -8.59 -18.40 12.87
C THR A 238 -7.57 -17.92 13.89
N ASP A 239 -6.32 -17.69 13.46
CA ASP A 239 -5.31 -17.07 14.32
C ASP A 239 -5.45 -15.56 14.28
N LYS A 240 -6.07 -15.00 15.32
CA LYS A 240 -6.36 -13.56 15.41
C LYS A 240 -5.11 -12.68 15.46
N ARG A 241 -3.93 -13.23 15.73
CA ARG A 241 -2.66 -12.50 15.60
C ARG A 241 -2.39 -12.03 14.18
N ASN A 242 -2.96 -12.71 13.17
CA ASN A 242 -2.87 -12.32 11.77
C ASN A 242 -3.83 -11.18 11.39
N LEU A 243 -4.73 -10.77 12.27
CA LEU A 243 -5.60 -9.59 12.11
C LEU A 243 -5.12 -8.41 12.96
N ALA A 244 -4.19 -8.62 13.90
CA ALA A 244 -3.69 -7.58 14.78
C ALA A 244 -3.02 -6.44 13.99
N TRP A 245 -3.33 -5.18 14.36
CA TRP A 245 -2.82 -4.01 13.65
C TRP A 245 -2.44 -2.86 14.58
N ASN A 246 -1.30 -2.24 14.27
CA ASN A 246 -0.94 -0.90 14.73
C ASN A 246 -1.41 0.15 13.70
N VAL A 247 -1.52 -0.24 12.43
CA VAL A 247 -2.11 0.58 11.38
C VAL A 247 -3.15 -0.22 10.62
N PHE A 248 -4.34 0.33 10.51
CA PHE A 248 -5.41 -0.16 9.66
C PHE A 248 -5.61 0.83 8.51
N LEU A 249 -5.28 0.43 7.28
CA LEU A 249 -5.60 1.21 6.09
C LEU A 249 -7.07 0.97 5.76
N THR A 250 -7.88 2.04 5.72
CA THR A 250 -9.31 1.92 5.43
C THR A 250 -9.52 1.34 4.04
N PRO A 251 -10.25 0.21 3.91
CA PRO A 251 -10.50 -0.36 2.59
C PRO A 251 -11.26 0.61 1.70
N HIS A 252 -10.98 0.52 0.40
CA HIS A 252 -11.67 1.29 -0.64
C HIS A 252 -11.74 2.79 -0.27
N HIS A 253 -10.58 3.37 0.09
CA HIS A 253 -10.38 4.82 0.30
C HIS A 253 -11.36 5.46 1.29
N CYS A 254 -11.64 4.78 2.41
CA CYS A 254 -12.65 5.21 3.40
C CYS A 254 -14.08 5.12 2.86
N SER A 255 -14.40 4.03 2.16
CA SER A 255 -15.75 3.77 1.65
C SER A 255 -16.74 3.39 2.76
N LYS A 256 -17.97 3.90 2.67
CA LYS A 256 -19.09 3.43 3.52
C LYS A 256 -19.43 1.95 3.26
N GLY A 257 -19.19 1.43 2.05
CA GLY A 257 -19.47 0.05 1.66
C GLY A 257 -18.72 -1.03 2.46
N VAL A 258 -17.77 -0.62 3.34
CA VAL A 258 -17.09 -1.52 4.28
C VAL A 258 -17.95 -1.82 5.50
N MET A 259 -18.85 -0.92 5.88
CA MET A 259 -19.63 -0.99 7.13
C MET A 259 -21.13 -0.70 6.96
N TYR A 260 -21.55 -0.24 5.81
CA TYR A 260 -22.95 -0.10 5.44
C TYR A 260 -23.20 -1.01 4.25
N TRP A 261 -24.12 -1.95 4.43
CA TRP A 261 -24.38 -2.98 3.41
C TRP A 261 -25.86 -3.34 3.36
N CYS A 262 -26.32 -3.63 2.15
CA CYS A 262 -27.65 -4.15 1.88
C CYS A 262 -27.52 -5.61 1.49
N ASP A 263 -28.05 -6.53 2.31
CA ASP A 263 -28.07 -7.95 1.96
C ASP A 263 -29.12 -8.23 0.89
N GLU A 264 -28.99 -9.36 0.21
CA GLU A 264 -29.94 -9.79 -0.80
C GLU A 264 -31.37 -9.89 -0.20
N GLY A 265 -32.29 -9.08 -0.74
CA GLY A 265 -33.68 -9.00 -0.27
C GLY A 265 -33.94 -7.88 0.75
N GLU A 266 -32.93 -7.12 1.16
CA GLU A 266 -33.12 -5.86 1.89
C GLU A 266 -33.33 -4.70 0.90
N GLU A 267 -34.02 -3.61 1.33
CA GLU A 267 -34.27 -2.45 0.49
C GLU A 267 -33.30 -1.30 0.79
N GLU A 268 -32.63 -1.30 1.96
CA GLU A 268 -31.77 -0.23 2.43
C GLU A 268 -30.45 -0.76 3.02
N GLU A 269 -29.38 0.03 2.82
CA GLU A 269 -28.10 -0.23 3.48
C GLU A 269 -28.24 -0.05 5.00
N THR A 270 -27.78 -1.02 5.76
CA THR A 270 -27.77 -0.96 7.24
C THR A 270 -26.35 -1.00 7.78
N LEU A 271 -26.16 -0.39 8.96
CA LEU A 271 -24.85 -0.42 9.63
C LEU A 271 -24.54 -1.85 10.10
N ARG A 272 -23.41 -2.35 9.70
CA ARG A 272 -22.84 -3.64 10.09
C ARG A 272 -21.87 -3.43 11.27
N GLN A 273 -22.43 -3.32 12.47
CA GLN A 273 -21.65 -3.07 13.69
C GLN A 273 -20.63 -4.19 13.96
N ASP A 274 -20.94 -5.41 13.58
CA ASP A 274 -20.09 -6.59 13.76
C ASP A 274 -18.70 -6.45 13.14
N ILE A 275 -18.58 -5.77 11.98
CA ILE A 275 -17.28 -5.56 11.36
C ILE A 275 -16.49 -4.44 12.08
N LEU A 276 -17.15 -3.41 12.55
CA LEU A 276 -16.52 -2.36 13.33
C LEU A 276 -15.97 -2.91 14.64
N ASP A 277 -16.76 -3.71 15.35
CA ASP A 277 -16.37 -4.39 16.60
C ASP A 277 -15.16 -5.33 16.34
N ALA A 278 -15.16 -6.05 15.21
CA ALA A 278 -14.07 -6.95 14.85
C ALA A 278 -12.77 -6.20 14.51
N ILE A 279 -12.87 -5.06 13.82
CA ILE A 279 -11.71 -4.19 13.51
C ILE A 279 -11.15 -3.62 14.82
N GLU A 280 -11.99 -3.08 15.70
CA GLU A 280 -11.60 -2.52 16.98
C GLU A 280 -10.92 -3.58 17.87
N ALA A 281 -11.52 -4.76 17.99
CA ALA A 281 -10.98 -5.85 18.78
C ALA A 281 -9.61 -6.37 18.31
N ALA A 282 -9.25 -6.12 17.05
CA ALA A 282 -7.95 -6.48 16.47
C ALA A 282 -6.88 -5.39 16.63
N ALA A 283 -7.24 -4.22 17.16
CA ALA A 283 -6.30 -3.12 17.33
C ALA A 283 -5.21 -3.45 18.36
N SER A 284 -3.98 -3.08 18.05
CA SER A 284 -2.85 -3.08 18.97
C SER A 284 -2.66 -1.68 19.56
N ASP A 285 -1.96 -1.57 20.68
CA ASP A 285 -1.57 -0.28 21.27
C ASP A 285 -0.09 0.02 20.94
N PRO A 286 0.22 1.15 20.26
CA PRO A 286 -0.71 2.12 19.66
C PRO A 286 -1.36 1.61 18.37
N GLY A 287 -2.59 2.06 18.10
CA GLY A 287 -3.37 1.72 16.90
C GLY A 287 -3.89 2.96 16.17
N TYR A 288 -3.63 3.09 14.89
CA TYR A 288 -4.03 4.22 14.03
C TYR A 288 -4.81 3.74 12.82
N ILE A 289 -5.88 4.46 12.46
CA ILE A 289 -6.63 4.20 11.22
C ILE A 289 -6.25 5.26 10.19
N ILE A 290 -5.86 4.82 9.00
CA ILE A 290 -5.40 5.69 7.92
C ILE A 290 -6.37 5.61 6.74
N ALA A 291 -6.80 6.75 6.22
CA ALA A 291 -7.52 6.84 4.97
C ALA A 291 -6.60 7.35 3.86
N SER A 292 -6.38 6.54 2.83
CA SER A 292 -5.69 6.93 1.60
C SER A 292 -6.72 7.53 0.63
N SER A 293 -7.01 8.81 0.80
CA SER A 293 -8.08 9.49 0.05
C SER A 293 -7.84 10.98 -0.07
N GLU A 294 -8.60 11.62 -0.99
CA GLU A 294 -8.82 13.07 -0.98
C GLU A 294 -9.35 13.54 0.39
N PRO A 295 -9.28 14.85 0.69
CA PRO A 295 -9.85 15.39 1.91
C PRO A 295 -11.30 14.95 2.08
N ILE A 296 -11.61 14.35 3.24
CA ILE A 296 -12.92 13.74 3.47
C ILE A 296 -13.99 14.82 3.62
N PRO A 297 -15.10 14.74 2.86
CA PRO A 297 -16.15 15.73 2.89
C PRO A 297 -16.79 15.83 4.28
N LYS A 298 -17.42 16.98 4.58
CA LYS A 298 -18.11 17.18 5.87
C LYS A 298 -19.47 16.48 5.96
N SER A 299 -20.06 16.12 4.82
CA SER A 299 -21.35 15.44 4.71
C SER A 299 -21.31 14.41 3.57
N ASN A 300 -22.26 13.48 3.58
CA ASN A 300 -22.38 12.45 2.54
C ASN A 300 -23.15 12.90 1.28
N GLU A 301 -23.45 14.17 1.13
CA GLU A 301 -24.19 14.71 -0.02
C GLU A 301 -23.35 14.71 -1.31
N ALA A 302 -22.06 14.41 -1.22
CA ALA A 302 -21.10 14.52 -2.32
C ALA A 302 -21.10 13.36 -3.33
N GLY A 303 -22.01 12.37 -3.20
CA GLY A 303 -22.13 11.25 -4.15
C GLY A 303 -21.74 9.88 -3.59
N ASP A 304 -21.73 8.88 -4.49
CA ASP A 304 -21.54 7.46 -4.12
C ASP A 304 -20.08 7.01 -4.11
N ASN A 305 -19.15 7.87 -4.54
CA ASN A 305 -17.74 7.54 -4.56
C ASN A 305 -17.04 7.89 -3.22
N PRO A 306 -16.12 7.06 -2.72
CA PRO A 306 -15.33 7.39 -1.54
C PRO A 306 -14.42 8.61 -1.78
N PRO A 307 -14.00 9.32 -0.72
CA PRO A 307 -14.23 9.00 0.69
C PRO A 307 -15.58 9.48 1.24
N HIS A 308 -16.11 8.77 2.25
CA HIS A 308 -17.42 9.10 2.84
C HIS A 308 -17.30 9.62 4.27
N ALA A 309 -17.96 10.74 4.58
CA ALA A 309 -17.99 11.33 5.92
C ALA A 309 -18.55 10.39 6.98
N ILE A 310 -19.56 9.58 6.64
CA ILE A 310 -20.14 8.60 7.55
C ILE A 310 -19.14 7.48 7.91
N ALA A 311 -18.32 7.04 6.96
CA ALA A 311 -17.28 6.05 7.21
C ALA A 311 -16.20 6.62 8.13
N LYS A 312 -15.70 7.84 7.84
CA LYS A 312 -14.76 8.55 8.73
C LYS A 312 -15.25 8.57 10.15
N LYS A 313 -16.52 8.99 10.38
CA LYS A 313 -17.10 9.06 11.72
C LYS A 313 -17.02 7.71 12.45
N ARG A 314 -17.33 6.60 11.79
CA ARG A 314 -17.27 5.27 12.39
C ARG A 314 -15.84 4.82 12.67
N TYR A 315 -14.91 5.13 11.79
CA TYR A 315 -13.50 4.83 12.04
C TYR A 315 -12.91 5.67 13.17
N GLU A 316 -13.33 6.93 13.33
CA GLU A 316 -12.92 7.77 14.47
C GLU A 316 -13.43 7.23 15.83
N GLU A 317 -14.58 6.56 15.85
CA GLU A 317 -15.17 5.95 17.05
C GLU A 317 -14.36 4.74 17.54
N ILE A 318 -13.68 4.01 16.64
CA ILE A 318 -12.95 2.76 16.93
C ILE A 318 -11.42 2.88 16.84
N ALA A 319 -10.88 4.05 16.48
CA ALA A 319 -9.44 4.26 16.35
C ALA A 319 -8.78 4.55 17.70
N PRO A 320 -7.96 3.67 18.31
CA PRO A 320 -7.43 3.86 19.66
C PRO A 320 -6.59 5.14 19.81
N ASN A 321 -5.74 5.44 18.81
CA ASN A 321 -4.82 6.57 18.84
C ASN A 321 -5.10 7.61 17.77
N GLY A 322 -6.14 7.41 16.97
CA GLY A 322 -6.67 8.40 16.04
C GLY A 322 -6.79 7.94 14.60
N PHE A 323 -7.54 8.73 13.86
CA PHE A 323 -7.79 8.61 12.43
C PHE A 323 -7.03 9.71 11.69
N VAL A 324 -6.36 9.36 10.58
CA VAL A 324 -5.58 10.30 9.77
C VAL A 324 -5.87 10.09 8.29
N CYS A 325 -6.29 11.17 7.60
CA CYS A 325 -6.41 11.17 6.14
C CYS A 325 -5.09 11.62 5.52
N THR A 326 -4.58 10.88 4.53
CA THR A 326 -3.29 11.17 3.87
C THR A 326 -3.26 12.57 3.27
N GLN A 327 -4.34 13.00 2.61
CA GLN A 327 -4.39 14.30 1.94
C GLN A 327 -4.65 15.48 2.89
N GLU A 328 -4.96 15.22 4.17
CA GLU A 328 -5.13 16.25 5.21
C GLU A 328 -3.91 16.35 6.14
N HIS A 329 -2.99 15.37 6.11
CA HIS A 329 -1.87 15.27 7.02
C HIS A 329 -0.79 16.33 6.74
N GLY A 330 -0.53 17.18 7.71
CA GLY A 330 0.47 18.26 7.60
C GLY A 330 -0.01 19.52 6.88
N GLY A 331 -1.22 19.53 6.33
CA GLY A 331 -1.85 20.65 5.64
C GLY A 331 -2.35 20.27 4.25
N LYS A 332 -3.47 20.86 3.86
CA LYS A 332 -4.19 20.50 2.61
C LYS A 332 -3.45 20.89 1.34
N ASP A 333 -2.72 21.99 1.38
CA ASP A 333 -2.02 22.51 0.21
C ASP A 333 -0.72 21.75 -0.08
N HIS A 334 -0.09 21.23 0.98
CA HIS A 334 1.16 20.46 0.89
C HIS A 334 1.13 19.33 1.92
N PRO A 335 0.32 18.29 1.70
CA PRO A 335 0.23 17.18 2.62
C PRO A 335 1.55 16.41 2.70
N ASN A 336 1.86 15.94 3.91
CA ASN A 336 3.04 15.14 4.17
C ASN A 336 2.67 13.66 4.21
N PRO A 337 3.58 12.75 3.81
CA PRO A 337 3.37 11.33 4.03
C PRO A 337 3.13 11.01 5.51
N ILE A 338 2.30 10.03 5.79
CA ILE A 338 2.13 9.47 7.12
C ILE A 338 3.16 8.37 7.31
N ILE A 339 4.01 8.48 8.32
CA ILE A 339 5.13 7.58 8.53
C ILE A 339 5.06 6.93 9.90
N PHE A 340 5.20 5.61 9.93
CA PHE A 340 5.37 4.83 11.15
C PHE A 340 6.71 4.10 11.11
N GLU A 341 7.37 4.02 12.26
CA GLU A 341 8.63 3.31 12.42
C GLU A 341 8.52 2.22 13.47
N VAL A 342 9.12 1.07 13.17
CA VAL A 342 9.26 -0.05 14.08
C VAL A 342 10.71 -0.08 14.57
N THR A 343 10.88 0.09 15.88
CA THR A 343 12.19 0.07 16.53
C THR A 343 12.17 -0.90 17.72
N ALA A 344 13.34 -1.27 18.21
CA ALA A 344 13.45 -2.08 19.44
C ALA A 344 12.81 -1.41 20.68
N GLN A 345 12.51 -0.09 20.61
CA GLN A 345 11.86 0.67 21.67
C GLN A 345 10.33 0.75 21.50
N GLY A 346 9.79 0.27 20.40
CA GLY A 346 8.35 0.27 20.14
C GLY A 346 7.96 0.71 18.73
N PHE A 347 6.66 0.72 18.50
CA PHE A 347 6.03 1.23 17.30
C PHE A 347 5.81 2.75 17.46
N GLN A 348 6.27 3.54 16.51
CA GLN A 348 6.30 5.00 16.60
C GLN A 348 5.64 5.64 15.39
N TYR A 349 4.69 6.55 15.64
CA TYR A 349 4.17 7.45 14.63
C TYR A 349 5.04 8.70 14.54
N TRP A 350 5.54 9.00 13.34
CA TRP A 350 6.34 10.20 13.10
C TRP A 350 5.50 11.48 13.00
N GLY A 351 4.31 11.56 13.48
CA GLY A 351 3.38 12.68 13.46
C GLY A 351 4.01 14.07 13.60
N THR A 352 3.31 15.03 14.10
CA THR A 352 3.74 16.46 14.21
C THR A 352 5.05 16.74 14.97
N GLN A 353 5.67 15.77 15.61
CA GLN A 353 7.03 15.92 16.16
C GLN A 353 8.12 16.05 15.09
N VAL A 354 7.77 15.73 13.89
CA VAL A 354 8.60 15.73 12.70
C VAL A 354 9.06 17.12 12.29
N SER A 355 8.31 18.16 12.59
CA SER A 355 8.74 19.55 12.38
C SER A 355 9.93 19.98 13.26
N LYS A 356 10.35 19.14 14.21
CA LYS A 356 11.46 19.47 15.15
C LYS A 356 12.71 18.59 15.01
N ALA A 357 12.67 17.51 14.25
CA ALA A 357 13.81 16.59 14.11
C ALA A 357 14.48 16.72 12.73
N ALA A 358 15.81 16.79 12.71
CA ALA A 358 16.65 16.94 11.51
C ALA A 358 16.45 15.84 10.42
N GLY A 359 15.78 14.74 10.76
CA GLY A 359 15.50 13.62 9.83
C GLY A 359 14.44 13.90 8.79
N LEU A 360 13.49 14.77 9.10
CA LEU A 360 12.40 15.11 8.18
C LEU A 360 12.71 16.27 7.26
N THR A 361 13.69 17.04 7.59
CA THR A 361 14.23 18.02 6.64
C THR A 361 14.69 17.32 5.37
N ALA A 362 15.09 16.05 5.43
CA ALA A 362 15.52 15.30 4.25
C ALA A 362 14.32 14.81 3.42
N LEU A 363 13.27 14.30 4.04
CA LEU A 363 12.06 13.86 3.33
C LEU A 363 11.29 15.06 2.76
N ALA A 364 11.07 16.10 3.55
CA ALA A 364 10.46 17.34 3.07
C ALA A 364 11.28 18.00 1.96
N LYS A 365 12.61 18.01 2.08
CA LYS A 365 13.50 18.50 1.00
C LYS A 365 13.45 17.60 -0.24
N ALA A 366 13.38 16.28 -0.08
CA ALA A 366 13.24 15.36 -1.20
C ALA A 366 11.91 15.59 -1.96
N ILE A 367 10.82 15.80 -1.24
CA ILE A 367 9.51 16.12 -1.83
C ILE A 367 9.54 17.50 -2.50
N GLU A 368 10.12 18.51 -1.85
CA GLU A 368 10.30 19.84 -2.45
C GLU A 368 11.20 19.82 -3.70
N GLN A 369 12.30 19.07 -3.67
CA GLN A 369 13.18 18.90 -4.81
C GLN A 369 12.49 18.15 -5.96
N ALA A 370 11.75 17.10 -5.64
CA ALA A 370 10.96 16.37 -6.63
C ALA A 370 9.89 17.25 -7.29
N ARG A 371 9.34 18.22 -6.53
CA ARG A 371 8.40 19.25 -7.04
C ARG A 371 9.09 20.43 -7.76
N GLY A 372 10.41 20.35 -8.02
CA GLY A 372 11.16 21.41 -8.69
C GLY A 372 11.35 22.68 -7.85
N GLY A 373 11.20 22.58 -6.54
CA GLY A 373 11.43 23.68 -5.61
C GLY A 373 12.87 24.18 -5.63
N ALA A 374 13.06 25.50 -5.63
CA ALA A 374 14.37 26.12 -5.49
C ALA A 374 15.01 25.74 -4.15
N GLU A 375 16.34 25.68 -4.10
CA GLU A 375 17.09 25.51 -2.85
C GLU A 375 16.59 26.49 -1.78
N PRO A 376 16.40 26.03 -0.54
CA PRO A 376 16.12 26.94 0.54
C PRO A 376 17.27 27.96 0.64
N PRO A 377 16.99 29.24 0.92
CA PRO A 377 18.02 30.26 1.03
C PRO A 377 19.12 29.80 2.02
N SER A 378 20.36 29.86 1.59
CA SER A 378 21.54 29.42 2.33
C SER A 378 21.82 30.23 3.61
N ASP A 379 21.13 31.34 3.79
CA ASP A 379 21.31 32.23 4.92
C ASP A 379 20.21 32.13 5.95
N ARG A 380 20.59 31.94 7.21
CA ARG A 380 19.71 32.16 8.35
C ARG A 380 19.14 33.56 8.26
N VAL A 381 17.85 33.69 7.97
CA VAL A 381 17.14 34.93 8.17
C VAL A 381 17.03 35.14 9.69
N GLY A 382 17.99 35.88 10.24
CA GLY A 382 17.94 36.29 11.62
C GLY A 382 16.73 37.18 11.84
N PHE A 383 15.81 36.76 12.68
CA PHE A 383 14.83 37.67 13.26
C PHE A 383 15.58 38.65 14.16
N GLY A 384 15.43 39.92 13.83
CA GLY A 384 16.11 41.08 14.32
C GLY A 384 16.39 41.12 15.82
N GLY A 385 17.63 41.42 16.13
CA GLY A 385 17.98 42.03 17.37
C GLY A 385 17.50 43.46 17.36
N THR A 386 16.72 43.81 18.34
CA THR A 386 16.42 45.18 18.75
C THR A 386 17.60 45.76 19.50
N PRO A 387 17.78 47.09 19.48
CA PRO A 387 18.96 47.81 19.94
C PRO A 387 19.22 47.72 21.42
#